data_7935c031c478c4840d7b10269d9e0c4e
#
_entry.id   7935c031c478c4840d7b10269d9e0c4e
#
_cell.length_a   1.000
_cell.length_b   1.000
_cell.length_c   1.000
_cell.angle_alpha   90.00
_cell.angle_beta   90.00
_cell.angle_gamma   90.00
#
_symmetry.space_group_name_H-M   'P 1'
#
loop_
_entity.id
_entity.type
_entity.pdbx_description
1 polymer ?
#
loop_
_entity_poly.entity_id
_entity_poly.type
_entity_poly.pdbx_seq_one_letter_code
_entity_poly.pdbx_strand_id
1 'polypeptide(L)'
;MKRLLWKSSLRHLQRHPLQLALAILGVALGVAVVVGIDVANGSALRAFELSTDTIAGKATHQIVGLDGVIPEGLYQQLRIDLGLRRVAPVVEGHAKLLRPDSPTFSIMGIDPFAEARFRNFTSSGPQGSLDLGIFLTLPGASLLAAEAASSLGIAPGDEFEIDIGGAVRTLVLVGHLPATDDAQLAAIRDLLVVDIATAQETLGLVGSLTRIDLIRPPAMTEAEFEESVAAILPPT
;
A
#
# COMPACT_ATOMS: atom_id res chain seq x y z
N MET A 1 35.77 -36.01 -41.21
CA MET A 1 36.72 -35.31 -40.33
C MET A 1 36.11 -34.84 -38.99
N LYS A 2 34.88 -34.33 -38.90
CA LYS A 2 34.26 -33.85 -37.62
C LYS A 2 34.12 -34.94 -36.51
N ARG A 3 33.86 -36.19 -36.87
CA ARG A 3 33.70 -37.31 -35.90
C ARG A 3 34.99 -37.76 -35.23
N LEU A 4 36.13 -37.57 -35.86
CA LEU A 4 37.45 -37.92 -35.30
C LEU A 4 37.94 -36.90 -34.29
N LEU A 5 37.67 -35.61 -34.54
CA LEU A 5 38.00 -34.53 -33.61
C LEU A 5 37.20 -34.63 -32.30
N TRP A 6 35.94 -35.05 -32.39
CA TRP A 6 35.08 -35.25 -31.20
C TRP A 6 35.53 -36.39 -30.31
N LYS A 7 35.99 -37.54 -30.93
CA LYS A 7 36.49 -38.67 -30.18
C LYS A 7 37.85 -38.40 -29.52
N SER A 8 38.73 -37.63 -30.13
CA SER A 8 40.02 -37.25 -29.55
C SER A 8 39.83 -36.27 -28.38
N SER A 9 38.89 -35.32 -28.51
CA SER A 9 38.54 -34.36 -27.44
C SER A 9 37.93 -35.05 -26.21
N LEU A 10 37.00 -36.00 -26.45
CA LEU A 10 36.38 -36.76 -25.34
C LEU A 10 37.41 -37.61 -24.58
N ARG A 11 38.39 -38.21 -25.28
CA ARG A 11 39.41 -39.02 -24.68
C ARG A 11 40.47 -38.19 -23.91
N HIS A 12 40.67 -36.92 -24.33
CA HIS A 12 41.52 -35.98 -23.61
C HIS A 12 40.85 -35.52 -22.30
N LEU A 13 39.53 -35.26 -22.32
CA LEU A 13 38.73 -34.91 -21.13
C LEU A 13 38.76 -36.02 -20.08
N GLN A 14 38.68 -37.29 -20.49
CA GLN A 14 38.74 -38.44 -19.57
C GLN A 14 40.11 -38.64 -18.90
N ARG A 15 41.18 -38.13 -19.53
CA ARG A 15 42.56 -38.21 -18.99
C ARG A 15 42.90 -37.12 -17.97
N HIS A 16 42.08 -36.07 -17.88
CA HIS A 16 42.28 -34.95 -16.96
C HIS A 16 40.97 -34.62 -16.17
N PRO A 17 40.54 -35.54 -15.30
CA PRO A 17 39.26 -35.40 -14.61
C PRO A 17 39.20 -34.15 -13.71
N LEU A 18 40.35 -33.73 -13.17
CA LEU A 18 40.45 -32.53 -12.33
C LEU A 18 40.20 -31.24 -13.11
N GLN A 19 40.70 -31.16 -14.35
CA GLN A 19 40.46 -30.00 -15.23
C GLN A 19 38.97 -29.91 -15.68
N LEU A 20 38.37 -31.08 -15.95
CA LEU A 20 36.95 -31.16 -16.26
C LEU A 20 36.09 -30.74 -15.07
N ALA A 21 36.41 -31.21 -13.88
CA ALA A 21 35.70 -30.84 -12.65
C ALA A 21 35.80 -29.33 -12.38
N LEU A 22 36.99 -28.75 -12.53
CA LEU A 22 37.18 -27.29 -12.38
C LEU A 22 36.43 -26.49 -13.42
N ALA A 23 36.38 -26.94 -14.68
CA ALA A 23 35.62 -26.26 -15.74
C ALA A 23 34.12 -26.32 -15.46
N ILE A 24 33.58 -27.47 -15.03
CA ILE A 24 32.17 -27.60 -14.63
C ILE A 24 31.86 -26.72 -13.42
N LEU A 25 32.74 -26.73 -12.42
CA LEU A 25 32.57 -25.90 -11.22
C LEU A 25 32.57 -24.42 -11.57
N GLY A 26 33.45 -23.95 -12.46
CA GLY A 26 33.49 -22.57 -12.91
C GLY A 26 32.21 -22.13 -13.64
N VAL A 27 31.71 -22.98 -14.55
CA VAL A 27 30.44 -22.72 -15.23
C VAL A 27 29.26 -22.74 -14.24
N ALA A 28 29.22 -23.73 -13.37
CA ALA A 28 28.18 -23.87 -12.35
C ALA A 28 28.14 -22.64 -11.40
N LEU A 29 29.32 -22.17 -10.98
CA LEU A 29 29.44 -20.98 -10.13
C LEU A 29 28.99 -19.71 -10.87
N GLY A 30 29.36 -19.57 -12.14
CA GLY A 30 28.91 -18.45 -12.98
C GLY A 30 27.40 -18.42 -13.14
N VAL A 31 26.78 -19.57 -13.43
CA VAL A 31 25.32 -19.68 -13.52
C VAL A 31 24.65 -19.41 -12.17
N ALA A 32 25.21 -19.97 -11.07
CA ALA A 32 24.66 -19.76 -9.73
C ALA A 32 24.66 -18.27 -9.33
N VAL A 33 25.70 -17.53 -9.66
CA VAL A 33 25.77 -16.08 -9.41
C VAL A 33 24.70 -15.32 -10.21
N VAL A 34 24.56 -15.62 -11.49
CA VAL A 34 23.58 -14.95 -12.36
C VAL A 34 22.15 -15.24 -11.85
N VAL A 35 21.83 -16.51 -11.57
CA VAL A 35 20.53 -16.90 -11.03
C VAL A 35 20.29 -16.29 -9.64
N GLY A 36 21.33 -16.25 -8.80
CA GLY A 36 21.24 -15.65 -7.46
C GLY A 36 20.92 -14.15 -7.53
N ILE A 37 21.53 -13.41 -8.44
CA ILE A 37 21.25 -11.98 -8.67
C ILE A 37 19.82 -11.78 -9.21
N ASP A 38 19.39 -12.61 -10.15
CA ASP A 38 18.05 -12.53 -10.74
C ASP A 38 16.96 -12.80 -9.69
N VAL A 39 17.13 -13.83 -8.88
CA VAL A 39 16.23 -14.15 -7.77
C VAL A 39 16.21 -13.03 -6.72
N ALA A 40 17.37 -12.47 -6.37
CA ALA A 40 17.46 -11.37 -5.40
C ALA A 40 16.74 -10.11 -5.92
N ASN A 41 16.99 -9.73 -7.18
CA ASN A 41 16.32 -8.58 -7.81
C ASN A 41 14.80 -8.81 -7.94
N GLY A 42 14.37 -10.00 -8.34
CA GLY A 42 12.96 -10.35 -8.43
C GLY A 42 12.25 -10.33 -7.07
N SER A 43 12.94 -10.75 -6.02
CA SER A 43 12.41 -10.70 -4.65
C SER A 43 12.30 -9.26 -4.12
N ALA A 44 13.29 -8.41 -4.41
CA ALA A 44 13.28 -7.00 -4.03
C ALA A 44 12.16 -6.22 -4.75
N LEU A 45 11.98 -6.44 -6.05
CA LEU A 45 10.89 -5.84 -6.83
C LEU A 45 9.51 -6.26 -6.31
N ARG A 46 9.31 -7.55 -6.04
CA ARG A 46 8.04 -8.04 -5.48
C ARG A 46 7.74 -7.47 -4.09
N ALA A 47 8.75 -7.38 -3.24
CA ALA A 47 8.59 -6.77 -1.91
C ALA A 47 8.21 -5.29 -2.02
N PHE A 48 8.80 -4.56 -2.97
CA PHE A 48 8.47 -3.16 -3.25
C PHE A 48 7.04 -3.00 -3.82
N GLU A 49 6.66 -3.82 -4.80
CA GLU A 49 5.31 -3.83 -5.38
C GLU A 49 4.25 -4.14 -4.31
N LEU A 50 4.45 -5.17 -3.49
CA LEU A 50 3.53 -5.53 -2.41
C LEU A 50 3.40 -4.43 -1.36
N SER A 51 4.49 -3.76 -1.02
CA SER A 51 4.49 -2.63 -0.08
C SER A 51 3.71 -1.44 -0.66
N THR A 52 3.92 -1.12 -1.93
CA THR A 52 3.22 -0.04 -2.63
C THR A 52 1.74 -0.37 -2.80
N ASP A 53 1.39 -1.59 -3.19
CA ASP A 53 0.00 -2.03 -3.36
C ASP A 53 -0.80 -2.03 -2.06
N THR A 54 -0.17 -2.20 -0.92
CA THR A 54 -0.84 -2.19 0.38
C THR A 54 -1.30 -0.78 0.77
N ILE A 55 -0.50 0.24 0.50
CA ILE A 55 -0.80 1.64 0.85
C ILE A 55 -1.47 2.38 -0.31
N ALA A 56 -0.89 2.31 -1.51
CA ALA A 56 -1.46 2.92 -2.72
C ALA A 56 -2.71 2.17 -3.22
N GLY A 57 -2.86 0.89 -2.85
CA GLY A 57 -3.96 0.05 -3.30
C GLY A 57 -3.87 -0.27 -4.79
N LYS A 58 -5.00 -0.66 -5.36
CA LYS A 58 -5.14 -0.96 -6.80
C LYS A 58 -5.33 0.30 -7.66
N ALA A 59 -5.03 1.48 -7.12
CA ALA A 59 -5.15 2.74 -7.86
C ALA A 59 -4.24 2.74 -9.08
N THR A 60 -4.78 3.06 -10.24
CA THR A 60 -3.99 3.25 -11.47
C THR A 60 -3.56 4.71 -11.64
N HIS A 61 -4.34 5.63 -11.09
CA HIS A 61 -4.10 7.07 -11.14
C HIS A 61 -4.44 7.71 -9.80
N GLN A 62 -3.82 8.85 -9.53
CA GLN A 62 -4.08 9.65 -8.35
C GLN A 62 -4.21 11.12 -8.73
N ILE A 63 -5.21 11.79 -8.17
CA ILE A 63 -5.31 13.25 -8.23
C ILE A 63 -4.81 13.76 -6.88
N VAL A 64 -3.86 14.68 -6.93
CA VAL A 64 -3.28 15.35 -5.76
C VAL A 64 -3.35 16.85 -5.98
N GLY A 65 -3.74 17.60 -4.99
CA GLY A 65 -3.79 19.08 -5.08
C GLY A 65 -2.37 19.67 -5.11
N LEU A 66 -2.18 20.74 -5.87
CA LEU A 66 -0.91 21.46 -5.92
C LEU A 66 -0.50 22.00 -4.54
N ASP A 67 -1.48 22.45 -3.76
CA ASP A 67 -1.31 22.94 -2.39
C ASP A 67 -1.52 21.83 -1.34
N GLY A 68 -1.54 20.57 -1.77
CA GLY A 68 -1.74 19.40 -0.90
C GLY A 68 -3.19 19.15 -0.50
N VAL A 69 -4.15 19.95 -1.02
CA VAL A 69 -5.59 19.78 -0.76
C VAL A 69 -6.41 19.86 -2.04
N ILE A 70 -7.52 19.14 -2.06
CA ILE A 70 -8.46 19.06 -3.17
C ILE A 70 -9.86 19.35 -2.61
N PRO A 71 -10.66 20.22 -3.22
CA PRO A 71 -12.06 20.40 -2.83
C PRO A 71 -12.84 19.08 -2.96
N GLU A 72 -13.63 18.71 -1.95
CA GLU A 72 -14.43 17.47 -1.96
C GLU A 72 -15.42 17.43 -3.14
N GLY A 73 -15.88 18.59 -3.62
CA GLY A 73 -16.73 18.70 -4.80
C GLY A 73 -16.15 18.06 -6.06
N LEU A 74 -14.82 17.99 -6.21
CA LEU A 74 -14.17 17.30 -7.33
C LEU A 74 -14.47 15.79 -7.30
N TYR A 75 -14.47 15.17 -6.12
CA TYR A 75 -14.86 13.76 -5.99
C TYR A 75 -16.30 13.53 -6.45
N GLN A 76 -17.22 14.45 -6.12
CA GLN A 76 -18.60 14.37 -6.57
C GLN A 76 -18.72 14.49 -8.10
N GLN A 77 -17.97 15.40 -8.72
CA GLN A 77 -17.94 15.55 -10.18
C GLN A 77 -17.42 14.28 -10.88
N LEU A 78 -16.32 13.69 -10.38
CA LEU A 78 -15.79 12.42 -10.90
C LEU A 78 -16.83 11.29 -10.82
N ARG A 79 -17.59 11.23 -9.73
CA ARG A 79 -18.57 10.18 -9.48
C ARG A 79 -19.85 10.37 -10.28
N ILE A 80 -20.36 11.59 -10.36
CA ILE A 80 -21.68 11.92 -10.91
C ILE A 80 -21.56 12.31 -12.38
N ASP A 81 -20.70 13.28 -12.71
CA ASP A 81 -20.65 13.84 -14.06
C ASP A 81 -19.90 12.92 -15.03
N LEU A 82 -18.76 12.33 -14.61
CA LEU A 82 -18.07 11.32 -15.40
C LEU A 82 -18.56 9.89 -15.18
N GLY A 83 -19.41 9.64 -14.20
CA GLY A 83 -19.94 8.32 -13.89
C GLY A 83 -18.87 7.28 -13.47
N LEU A 84 -17.71 7.73 -13.00
CA LEU A 84 -16.62 6.85 -12.57
C LEU A 84 -17.01 6.12 -11.29
N ARG A 85 -17.06 4.80 -11.34
CA ARG A 85 -17.46 3.96 -10.18
C ARG A 85 -16.29 3.55 -9.29
N ARG A 86 -15.07 3.66 -9.79
CA ARG A 86 -13.85 3.24 -9.10
C ARG A 86 -13.04 4.50 -8.76
N VAL A 87 -13.56 5.25 -7.82
CA VAL A 87 -12.95 6.48 -7.28
C VAL A 87 -13.07 6.40 -5.78
N ALA A 88 -11.99 6.67 -5.06
CA ALA A 88 -11.95 6.69 -3.61
C ALA A 88 -11.35 8.02 -3.12
N PRO A 89 -12.06 8.75 -2.26
CA PRO A 89 -11.55 9.94 -1.61
C PRO A 89 -10.63 9.52 -0.44
N VAL A 90 -9.54 10.22 -0.26
CA VAL A 90 -8.57 9.96 0.82
C VAL A 90 -8.17 11.27 1.48
N VAL A 91 -8.08 11.25 2.81
CA VAL A 91 -7.54 12.35 3.62
C VAL A 91 -6.35 11.81 4.40
N GLU A 92 -5.17 12.34 4.16
CA GLU A 92 -3.92 11.89 4.81
C GLU A 92 -3.32 12.99 5.66
N GLY A 93 -2.68 12.58 6.75
CA GLY A 93 -1.94 13.46 7.63
C GLY A 93 -1.04 12.65 8.56
N HIS A 94 -0.47 13.34 9.54
CA HIS A 94 0.40 12.72 10.52
C HIS A 94 -0.05 13.08 11.92
N ALA A 95 0.00 12.12 12.82
CA ALA A 95 -0.30 12.31 14.24
C ALA A 95 0.77 11.65 15.10
N LYS A 96 1.00 12.19 16.27
CA LYS A 96 1.83 11.58 17.30
C LYS A 96 0.94 11.12 18.44
N LEU A 97 1.12 9.88 18.89
CA LEU A 97 0.43 9.42 20.09
C LEU A 97 0.92 10.22 21.31
N LEU A 98 0.00 10.65 22.17
CA LEU A 98 0.33 11.49 23.34
C LEU A 98 0.89 10.62 24.47
N ARG A 99 2.02 9.97 24.20
CA ARG A 99 2.80 9.17 25.17
C ARG A 99 4.30 9.42 24.95
N PRO A 100 5.15 9.31 25.99
CA PRO A 100 6.60 9.38 25.84
C PRO A 100 7.11 8.36 24.83
N ASP A 101 8.05 8.75 24.00
CA ASP A 101 8.74 7.90 23.01
C ASP A 101 7.83 7.18 21.99
N SER A 102 6.63 7.71 21.77
CA SER A 102 5.69 7.12 20.81
C SER A 102 6.06 7.44 19.37
N PRO A 103 5.85 6.49 18.44
CA PRO A 103 6.06 6.71 17.02
C PRO A 103 5.07 7.75 16.46
N THR A 104 5.42 8.32 15.33
CA THR A 104 4.51 9.12 14.52
C THR A 104 3.73 8.19 13.62
N PHE A 105 2.42 8.31 13.62
CA PHE A 105 1.51 7.56 12.74
C PHE A 105 1.12 8.39 11.54
N SER A 106 1.01 7.74 10.39
CA SER A 106 0.30 8.29 9.24
C SER A 106 -1.19 8.06 9.43
N ILE A 107 -1.98 9.13 9.50
CA ILE A 107 -3.45 9.03 9.53
C ILE A 107 -3.93 8.92 8.10
N MET A 108 -4.85 7.98 7.85
CA MET A 108 -5.56 7.82 6.59
C MET A 108 -7.07 7.76 6.84
N GLY A 109 -7.77 8.80 6.42
CA GLY A 109 -9.23 8.85 6.39
C GLY A 109 -9.76 8.24 5.09
N ILE A 110 -10.65 7.29 5.19
CA ILE A 110 -11.22 6.55 4.07
C ILE A 110 -12.74 6.57 4.09
N ASP A 111 -13.35 6.46 2.91
CA ASP A 111 -14.74 6.03 2.75
C ASP A 111 -14.75 4.49 2.56
N PRO A 112 -15.22 3.71 3.56
CA PRO A 112 -15.16 2.24 3.49
C PRO A 112 -15.89 1.65 2.29
N PHE A 113 -16.92 2.31 1.78
CA PHE A 113 -17.70 1.83 0.62
C PHE A 113 -16.96 2.04 -0.70
N ALA A 114 -16.22 3.13 -0.82
CA ALA A 114 -15.37 3.38 -1.98
C ALA A 114 -14.09 2.55 -1.90
N GLU A 115 -13.50 2.47 -0.70
CA GLU A 115 -12.21 1.86 -0.40
C GLU A 115 -12.15 0.35 -0.65
N ALA A 116 -13.24 -0.37 -0.46
CA ALA A 116 -13.31 -1.83 -0.65
C ALA A 116 -12.85 -2.33 -2.03
N ARG A 117 -12.77 -1.45 -3.04
CA ARG A 117 -12.26 -1.76 -4.38
C ARG A 117 -10.76 -1.50 -4.54
N PHE A 118 -10.20 -0.71 -3.65
CA PHE A 118 -8.79 -0.28 -3.69
C PHE A 118 -7.94 -1.08 -2.72
N ARG A 119 -8.37 -1.17 -1.45
CA ARG A 119 -7.65 -1.84 -0.36
C ARG A 119 -8.61 -2.69 0.47
N ASN A 120 -8.07 -3.68 1.15
CA ASN A 120 -8.87 -4.61 1.94
C ASN A 120 -8.87 -4.25 3.45
N PHE A 121 -8.88 -2.96 3.79
CA PHE A 121 -8.86 -2.53 5.20
C PHE A 121 -10.10 -2.95 5.98
N THR A 122 -11.22 -3.13 5.30
CA THR A 122 -12.51 -3.49 5.88
C THR A 122 -12.86 -4.97 5.73
N SER A 123 -11.96 -5.78 5.15
CA SER A 123 -12.23 -7.21 5.00
C SER A 123 -12.06 -7.95 6.33
N SER A 124 -12.89 -8.98 6.52
CA SER A 124 -12.77 -9.88 7.66
C SER A 124 -11.46 -10.66 7.57
N GLY A 125 -10.51 -10.34 8.46
CA GLY A 125 -9.27 -11.07 8.62
C GLY A 125 -9.37 -12.18 9.68
N PRO A 126 -8.29 -12.95 9.92
CA PRO A 126 -8.23 -13.98 10.95
C PRO A 126 -8.48 -13.44 12.38
N GLN A 127 -8.37 -12.13 12.58
CA GLN A 127 -8.48 -11.44 13.87
C GLN A 127 -9.86 -10.81 14.12
N GLY A 128 -10.87 -11.12 13.29
CA GLY A 128 -12.24 -10.64 13.47
C GLY A 128 -12.76 -9.85 12.26
N SER A 129 -14.07 -9.66 12.22
CA SER A 129 -14.71 -8.79 11.24
C SER A 129 -14.82 -7.39 11.82
N LEU A 130 -14.43 -6.39 11.04
CA LEU A 130 -14.70 -5.00 11.38
C LEU A 130 -16.22 -4.76 11.37
N ASP A 131 -16.74 -4.26 12.47
CA ASP A 131 -18.10 -3.73 12.51
C ASP A 131 -18.12 -2.34 11.84
N LEU A 132 -18.52 -2.33 10.55
CA LEU A 132 -18.63 -1.09 9.78
C LEU A 132 -19.64 -0.11 10.40
N GLY A 133 -20.67 -0.62 11.10
CA GLY A 133 -21.63 0.22 11.80
C GLY A 133 -20.94 1.03 12.91
N ILE A 134 -20.15 0.36 13.74
CA ILE A 134 -19.38 1.03 14.79
C ILE A 134 -18.34 1.97 14.19
N PHE A 135 -17.59 1.52 13.17
CA PHE A 135 -16.56 2.32 12.52
C PHE A 135 -17.10 3.64 11.93
N LEU A 136 -18.32 3.64 11.40
CA LEU A 136 -18.93 4.81 10.77
C LEU A 136 -19.72 5.69 11.72
N THR A 137 -20.18 5.15 12.87
CA THR A 137 -21.09 5.89 13.76
C THR A 137 -20.44 6.33 15.06
N LEU A 138 -19.37 5.68 15.48
CA LEU A 138 -18.65 6.05 16.68
C LEU A 138 -17.65 7.17 16.38
N PRO A 139 -17.80 8.36 16.96
CA PRO A 139 -16.84 9.46 16.74
C PRO A 139 -15.43 9.03 17.17
N GLY A 140 -14.45 9.28 16.31
CA GLY A 140 -13.06 8.91 16.59
C GLY A 140 -12.74 7.43 16.43
N ALA A 141 -13.65 6.62 15.85
CA ALA A 141 -13.38 5.21 15.57
C ALA A 141 -12.14 5.06 14.68
N SER A 142 -11.26 4.15 15.06
CA SER A 142 -9.98 3.97 14.41
C SER A 142 -9.54 2.52 14.33
N LEU A 143 -8.64 2.25 13.38
CA LEU A 143 -8.02 0.94 13.17
C LEU A 143 -6.50 1.10 13.22
N LEU A 144 -5.84 0.16 13.85
CA LEU A 144 -4.38 0.01 13.88
C LEU A 144 -3.98 -1.41 13.48
N ALA A 145 -2.74 -1.61 13.05
CA ALA A 145 -2.18 -2.95 12.98
C ALA A 145 -2.19 -3.60 14.37
N ALA A 146 -2.53 -4.90 14.46
CA ALA A 146 -2.61 -5.60 15.73
C ALA A 146 -1.30 -5.58 16.52
N GLU A 147 -0.17 -5.67 15.82
CA GLU A 147 1.17 -5.59 16.42
C GLU A 147 1.43 -4.19 17.00
N ALA A 148 1.06 -3.12 16.27
CA ALA A 148 1.19 -1.75 16.76
C ALA A 148 0.31 -1.51 18.00
N ALA A 149 -0.95 -1.90 17.95
CA ALA A 149 -1.88 -1.80 19.09
C ALA A 149 -1.34 -2.53 20.32
N SER A 150 -0.86 -3.77 20.13
CA SER A 150 -0.28 -4.59 21.20
C SER A 150 0.97 -3.96 21.81
N SER A 151 1.88 -3.43 20.99
CA SER A 151 3.11 -2.77 21.45
C SER A 151 2.84 -1.50 22.26
N LEU A 152 1.73 -0.83 21.95
CA LEU A 152 1.25 0.36 22.65
C LEU A 152 0.37 0.02 23.86
N GLY A 153 -0.01 -1.26 24.06
CA GLY A 153 -0.93 -1.68 25.10
C GLY A 153 -2.33 -1.11 24.92
N ILE A 154 -2.80 -0.96 23.68
CA ILE A 154 -4.14 -0.47 23.34
C ILE A 154 -4.96 -1.66 22.84
N ALA A 155 -6.09 -1.92 23.46
CA ALA A 155 -7.02 -2.98 23.07
C ALA A 155 -8.26 -2.39 22.35
N PRO A 156 -8.97 -3.18 21.53
CA PRO A 156 -10.25 -2.77 21.00
C PRO A 156 -11.23 -2.34 22.08
N GLY A 157 -11.81 -1.14 21.95
CA GLY A 157 -12.64 -0.47 22.94
C GLY A 157 -11.91 0.60 23.76
N ASP A 158 -10.57 0.62 23.74
CA ASP A 158 -9.80 1.63 24.48
C ASP A 158 -9.76 2.97 23.75
N GLU A 159 -9.84 4.04 24.54
CA GLU A 159 -9.57 5.40 24.08
C GLU A 159 -8.09 5.73 24.18
N PHE A 160 -7.59 6.49 23.21
CA PHE A 160 -6.23 6.99 23.22
C PHE A 160 -6.16 8.40 22.61
N GLU A 161 -5.19 9.17 23.05
CA GLU A 161 -5.02 10.55 22.63
C GLU A 161 -3.87 10.68 21.62
N ILE A 162 -4.11 11.48 20.58
CA ILE A 162 -3.13 11.84 19.56
C ILE A 162 -2.95 13.35 19.52
N ASP A 163 -1.74 13.78 19.22
CA ASP A 163 -1.39 15.19 18.95
C ASP A 163 -1.22 15.39 17.44
N ILE A 164 -1.92 16.39 16.91
CA ILE A 164 -1.82 16.84 15.52
C ILE A 164 -1.53 18.32 15.53
N GLY A 165 -0.25 18.67 15.31
CA GLY A 165 0.16 20.08 15.26
C GLY A 165 -0.11 20.88 16.53
N GLY A 166 -0.10 20.23 17.70
CA GLY A 166 -0.41 20.83 18.99
C GLY A 166 -1.90 20.74 19.42
N ALA A 167 -2.75 20.17 18.59
CA ALA A 167 -4.17 19.91 18.94
C ALA A 167 -4.34 18.46 19.37
N VAL A 168 -4.79 18.23 20.60
CA VAL A 168 -5.09 16.90 21.13
C VAL A 168 -6.45 16.43 20.65
N ARG A 169 -6.52 15.19 20.20
CA ARG A 169 -7.75 14.51 19.78
C ARG A 169 -7.82 13.13 20.41
N THR A 170 -9.00 12.72 20.81
CA THR A 170 -9.28 11.38 21.35
C THR A 170 -9.83 10.50 20.24
N LEU A 171 -9.24 9.32 20.09
CA LEU A 171 -9.70 8.26 19.18
C LEU A 171 -10.01 7.01 19.97
N VAL A 172 -10.81 6.12 19.38
CA VAL A 172 -11.19 4.81 19.97
C VAL A 172 -10.73 3.71 19.02
N LEU A 173 -9.96 2.76 19.53
CA LEU A 173 -9.58 1.59 18.73
C LEU A 173 -10.81 0.66 18.61
N VAL A 174 -11.36 0.48 17.40
CA VAL A 174 -12.53 -0.39 17.18
C VAL A 174 -12.18 -1.70 16.50
N GLY A 175 -10.95 -1.86 16.02
CA GLY A 175 -10.51 -3.08 15.35
C GLY A 175 -9.08 -2.99 14.84
N HIS A 176 -8.67 -4.03 14.14
CA HIS A 176 -7.32 -4.14 13.61
C HIS A 176 -7.30 -4.14 12.08
N LEU A 177 -6.27 -3.53 11.51
CA LEU A 177 -5.99 -3.61 10.07
C LEU A 177 -5.55 -5.04 9.74
N PRO A 178 -6.15 -5.67 8.70
CA PRO A 178 -5.74 -7.00 8.28
C PRO A 178 -4.39 -6.97 7.57
N ALA A 179 -3.53 -7.92 7.88
CA ALA A 179 -2.31 -8.22 7.13
C ALA A 179 -2.25 -9.73 6.88
N THR A 180 -1.87 -10.12 5.68
CA THR A 180 -1.77 -11.52 5.26
C THR A 180 -0.32 -12.01 5.21
N ASP A 181 0.62 -11.07 5.19
CA ASP A 181 2.07 -11.35 5.13
C ASP A 181 2.89 -10.24 5.82
N ASP A 182 4.18 -10.52 6.00
CA ASP A 182 5.10 -9.61 6.69
C ASP A 182 5.31 -8.28 5.94
N ALA A 183 5.21 -8.27 4.62
CA ALA A 183 5.37 -7.05 3.81
C ALA A 183 4.18 -6.12 4.02
N GLN A 184 2.95 -6.65 4.03
CA GLN A 184 1.75 -5.89 4.36
C GLN A 184 1.80 -5.38 5.80
N LEU A 185 2.22 -6.23 6.74
CA LEU A 185 2.36 -5.84 8.15
C LEU A 185 3.34 -4.67 8.30
N ALA A 186 4.50 -4.72 7.63
CA ALA A 186 5.46 -3.63 7.63
C ALA A 186 4.88 -2.32 7.05
N ALA A 187 4.07 -2.43 5.98
CA ALA A 187 3.46 -1.28 5.32
C ALA A 187 2.38 -0.59 6.18
N ILE A 188 1.62 -1.34 7.00
CA ILE A 188 0.54 -0.80 7.84
C ILE A 188 0.95 -0.54 9.29
N ARG A 189 2.19 -0.85 9.67
CA ARG A 189 2.67 -0.76 11.06
C ARG A 189 2.42 0.61 11.67
N ASP A 190 2.74 1.66 10.94
CA ASP A 190 2.63 3.05 11.39
C ASP A 190 1.41 3.75 10.77
N LEU A 191 0.39 2.97 10.36
CA LEU A 191 -0.84 3.45 9.74
C LEU A 191 -1.99 3.44 10.74
N LEU A 192 -2.63 4.58 10.89
CA LEU A 192 -3.86 4.78 11.66
C LEU A 192 -4.99 5.10 10.68
N VAL A 193 -5.94 4.19 10.55
CA VAL A 193 -7.08 4.37 9.63
C VAL A 193 -8.30 4.81 10.42
N VAL A 194 -8.97 5.84 9.93
CA VAL A 194 -10.22 6.39 10.46
C VAL A 194 -11.22 6.58 9.32
N ASP A 195 -12.48 6.83 9.62
CA ASP A 195 -13.41 7.28 8.59
C ASP A 195 -13.05 8.69 8.08
N ILE A 196 -13.51 8.99 6.87
CA ILE A 196 -13.10 10.23 6.19
C ILE A 196 -13.53 11.49 6.93
N ALA A 197 -14.70 11.49 7.57
CA ALA A 197 -15.20 12.63 8.33
C ALA A 197 -14.36 12.86 9.58
N THR A 198 -14.04 11.79 10.33
CA THR A 198 -13.12 11.84 11.46
C THR A 198 -11.75 12.39 11.05
N ALA A 199 -11.21 11.95 9.90
CA ALA A 199 -9.92 12.48 9.40
C ALA A 199 -10.02 13.98 9.06
N GLN A 200 -11.06 14.38 8.36
CA GLN A 200 -11.28 15.79 8.00
C GLN A 200 -11.40 16.69 9.24
N GLU A 201 -12.17 16.29 10.23
CA GLU A 201 -12.32 17.04 11.47
C GLU A 201 -11.01 17.09 12.27
N THR A 202 -10.34 15.95 12.37
CA THR A 202 -9.12 15.80 13.16
C THR A 202 -7.96 16.59 12.59
N LEU A 203 -7.83 16.58 11.25
CA LEU A 203 -6.77 17.30 10.52
C LEU A 203 -7.14 18.74 10.15
N GLY A 204 -8.37 19.18 10.45
CA GLY A 204 -8.85 20.53 10.08
C GLY A 204 -9.07 20.72 8.58
N LEU A 205 -9.38 19.64 7.86
CA LEU A 205 -9.57 19.58 6.40
C LEU A 205 -11.04 19.38 6.00
N VAL A 206 -11.99 19.87 6.80
CA VAL A 206 -13.43 19.72 6.51
C VAL A 206 -13.75 20.28 5.11
N GLY A 207 -14.41 19.46 4.28
CA GLY A 207 -14.73 19.79 2.88
C GLY A 207 -13.56 19.68 1.90
N SER A 208 -12.42 19.14 2.35
CA SER A 208 -11.22 18.97 1.55
C SER A 208 -10.68 17.53 1.65
N LEU A 209 -10.02 17.10 0.59
CA LEU A 209 -9.33 15.83 0.47
C LEU A 209 -7.84 16.11 0.23
N THR A 210 -6.97 15.15 0.57
CA THR A 210 -5.55 15.25 0.21
C THR A 210 -5.25 14.54 -1.10
N ARG A 211 -6.04 13.49 -1.40
CA ARG A 211 -5.87 12.67 -2.59
C ARG A 211 -7.20 12.06 -3.02
N ILE A 212 -7.34 11.83 -4.32
CA ILE A 212 -8.40 11.01 -4.89
C ILE A 212 -7.75 9.88 -5.67
N ASP A 213 -7.98 8.64 -5.24
CA ASP A 213 -7.49 7.44 -5.92
C ASP A 213 -8.49 7.00 -7.00
N LEU A 214 -7.97 6.61 -8.17
CA LEU A 214 -8.76 6.24 -9.34
C LEU A 214 -8.28 4.91 -9.91
N ILE A 215 -9.22 4.07 -10.35
CA ILE A 215 -8.92 2.88 -11.15
C ILE A 215 -9.54 3.09 -12.53
N ARG A 216 -8.69 3.15 -13.55
CA ARG A 216 -9.12 3.31 -14.94
C ARG A 216 -10.08 2.17 -15.35
N PRO A 217 -11.23 2.47 -15.95
CA PRO A 217 -12.11 1.45 -16.52
C PRO A 217 -11.39 0.67 -17.63
N PRO A 218 -11.53 -0.66 -17.71
CA PRO A 218 -10.87 -1.45 -18.76
C PRO A 218 -11.30 -1.10 -20.19
N ALA A 219 -12.48 -0.48 -20.33
CA ALA A 219 -13.05 -0.08 -21.62
C ALA A 219 -12.45 1.22 -22.18
N MET A 220 -11.67 1.96 -21.38
CA MET A 220 -11.04 3.23 -21.78
C MET A 220 -9.53 3.02 -21.95
N THR A 221 -8.95 3.64 -22.97
CA THR A 221 -7.51 3.75 -23.09
C THR A 221 -6.95 4.72 -22.05
N GLU A 222 -5.65 4.68 -21.82
CA GLU A 222 -4.96 5.58 -20.88
C GLU A 222 -5.23 7.05 -21.26
N ALA A 223 -4.97 7.40 -22.53
CA ALA A 223 -5.15 8.77 -23.04
C ALA A 223 -6.58 9.28 -22.94
N GLU A 224 -7.58 8.47 -23.28
CA GLU A 224 -9.02 8.83 -23.13
C GLU A 224 -9.39 9.07 -21.68
N PHE A 225 -8.84 8.25 -20.76
CA PHE A 225 -9.11 8.40 -19.34
C PHE A 225 -8.48 9.66 -18.78
N GLU A 226 -7.20 9.92 -19.08
CA GLU A 226 -6.50 11.13 -18.66
C GLU A 226 -7.17 12.39 -19.20
N GLU A 227 -7.55 12.42 -20.49
CA GLU A 227 -8.27 13.53 -21.10
C GLU A 227 -9.62 13.79 -20.41
N SER A 228 -10.38 12.73 -20.11
CA SER A 228 -11.68 12.86 -19.46
C SER A 228 -11.57 13.41 -18.03
N VAL A 229 -10.54 12.99 -17.30
CA VAL A 229 -10.26 13.48 -15.94
C VAL A 229 -9.74 14.91 -16.00
N ALA A 230 -8.81 15.22 -16.91
CA ALA A 230 -8.24 16.55 -17.06
C ALA A 230 -9.30 17.61 -17.40
N ALA A 231 -10.36 17.25 -18.12
CA ALA A 231 -11.45 18.17 -18.47
C ALA A 231 -12.24 18.71 -17.27
N ILE A 232 -12.19 18.03 -16.11
CA ILE A 232 -12.87 18.47 -14.89
C ILE A 232 -11.90 19.08 -13.87
N LEU A 233 -10.59 18.89 -14.05
CA LEU A 233 -9.63 19.50 -13.14
C LEU A 233 -9.68 21.03 -13.28
N PRO A 234 -9.57 21.78 -12.18
CA PRO A 234 -9.48 23.24 -12.24
C PRO A 234 -8.23 23.62 -13.06
N PRO A 235 -8.29 24.72 -13.83
CA PRO A 235 -7.13 25.19 -14.56
C PRO A 235 -5.99 25.48 -13.58
N THR A 236 -4.80 25.00 -13.91
CA THR A 236 -3.55 25.22 -13.16
C THR A 236 -3.06 26.66 -13.25
#